data_35b11c8fdcda7fa0c19fa2aaae787e64
#
_entry.id   35b11c8fdcda7fa0c19fa2aaae787e64
#
_cell.length_a   1.000
_cell.length_b   1.000
_cell.length_c   1.000
_cell.angle_alpha   90.00
_cell.angle_beta   90.00
_cell.angle_gamma   90.00
#
_symmetry.space_group_name_H-M   'P 1'
#
loop_
_entity.id
_entity.type
_entity.pdbx_description
1 polymer ?
#
loop_
_entity_poly.entity_id
_entity_poly.type
_entity_poly.pdbx_seq_one_letter_code
_entity_poly.pdbx_strand_id
1 'polypeptide(L)'
;MIINATAEADLKIASDWYVSHKEGLDRDFIQEIEKSIHRIQDNPKQFACIRKQIRMSIVKRFPYGIYFYNTDDIINVFAIFHFSRNPKVLRERLKTTIKRK
;
A
#
# COMPACT_ATOMS: atom_id res chain seq x y z
N MET A 1 -7.09 4.98 -10.99
CA MET A 1 -6.11 4.37 -10.08
C MET A 1 -5.90 2.89 -10.44
N ILE A 2 -4.68 2.45 -10.40
CA ILE A 2 -4.33 1.06 -10.67
C ILE A 2 -3.71 0.46 -9.41
N ILE A 3 -4.23 -0.71 -8.98
CA ILE A 3 -3.63 -1.49 -7.91
C ILE A 3 -3.01 -2.71 -8.60
N ASN A 4 -1.69 -2.80 -8.59
CA ASN A 4 -1.05 -3.88 -9.37
C ASN A 4 -1.18 -5.24 -8.66
N ALA A 5 -0.81 -6.30 -9.38
CA ALA A 5 -1.01 -7.67 -8.88
C ALA A 5 -0.21 -7.94 -7.60
N THR A 6 0.97 -7.36 -7.44
CA THR A 6 1.76 -7.57 -6.24
C THR A 6 1.12 -6.90 -5.02
N ALA A 7 0.54 -5.72 -5.19
CA ALA A 7 -0.19 -5.05 -4.11
C ALA A 7 -1.46 -5.80 -3.74
N GLU A 8 -2.17 -6.35 -4.73
CA GLU A 8 -3.35 -7.18 -4.47
C GLU A 8 -2.98 -8.44 -3.69
N ALA A 9 -1.87 -9.07 -4.03
CA ALA A 9 -1.37 -10.22 -3.30
C ALA A 9 -1.00 -9.86 -1.86
N ASP A 10 -0.36 -8.71 -1.65
CA ASP A 10 -0.05 -8.20 -0.31
C ASP A 10 -1.32 -8.05 0.52
N LEU A 11 -2.36 -7.48 -0.09
CA LEU A 11 -3.64 -7.26 0.57
C LEU A 11 -4.30 -8.58 0.98
N LYS A 12 -4.29 -9.56 0.08
CA LYS A 12 -4.87 -10.86 0.36
C LYS A 12 -4.15 -11.56 1.50
N ILE A 13 -2.82 -11.55 1.51
CA ILE A 13 -2.03 -12.17 2.56
C ILE A 13 -2.35 -11.54 3.91
N ALA A 14 -2.41 -10.21 3.97
CA ALA A 14 -2.73 -9.50 5.20
C ALA A 14 -4.15 -9.80 5.67
N SER A 15 -5.12 -9.80 4.76
CA SER A 15 -6.51 -10.09 5.08
C SER A 15 -6.68 -11.51 5.62
N ASP A 16 -6.03 -12.49 4.99
CA ASP A 16 -6.06 -13.89 5.43
C ASP A 16 -5.49 -14.04 6.84
N TRP A 17 -4.42 -13.30 7.14
CA TRP A 17 -3.82 -13.31 8.47
C TRP A 17 -4.82 -12.80 9.52
N TYR A 18 -5.50 -11.68 9.21
CA TYR A 18 -6.44 -11.08 10.17
C TYR A 18 -7.67 -11.95 10.40
N VAL A 19 -8.21 -12.59 9.37
CA VAL A 19 -9.38 -13.45 9.54
C VAL A 19 -9.05 -14.67 10.42
N SER A 20 -7.81 -15.17 10.34
CA SER A 20 -7.38 -16.31 11.15
C SER A 20 -7.13 -15.95 12.61
N HIS A 21 -6.96 -14.66 12.93
CA HIS A 21 -6.64 -14.22 14.29
C HIS A 21 -7.85 -13.68 15.05
N LYS A 22 -8.81 -13.09 14.36
CA LYS A 22 -10.02 -12.60 15.02
C LYS A 22 -11.13 -12.42 14.00
N GLU A 23 -12.28 -12.99 14.30
CA GLU A 23 -13.46 -12.84 13.43
C GLU A 23 -13.80 -11.37 13.21
N GLY A 24 -14.00 -10.98 11.97
CA GLY A 24 -14.36 -9.62 11.60
C GLY A 24 -13.20 -8.65 11.45
N LEU A 25 -11.99 -9.01 11.89
CA LEU A 25 -10.85 -8.13 11.86
C LEU A 25 -10.37 -7.87 10.43
N ASP A 26 -10.51 -8.87 9.56
CA ASP A 26 -10.20 -8.72 8.14
C ASP A 26 -11.09 -7.66 7.48
N ARG A 27 -12.37 -7.60 7.84
CA ARG A 27 -13.29 -6.60 7.31
C ARG A 27 -12.92 -5.20 7.78
N ASP A 28 -12.54 -5.05 9.05
CA ASP A 28 -12.08 -3.77 9.57
C ASP A 28 -10.82 -3.31 8.84
N PHE A 29 -9.89 -4.22 8.59
CA PHE A 29 -8.67 -3.93 7.85
C PHE A 29 -8.98 -3.46 6.43
N ILE A 30 -9.82 -4.17 5.71
CA ILE A 30 -10.21 -3.81 4.34
C ILE A 30 -10.88 -2.43 4.31
N GLN A 31 -11.74 -2.12 5.28
CA GLN A 31 -12.38 -0.81 5.36
C GLN A 31 -11.35 0.31 5.52
N GLU A 32 -10.34 0.11 6.37
CA GLU A 32 -9.30 1.12 6.56
C GLU A 32 -8.41 1.27 5.32
N ILE A 33 -8.17 0.18 4.61
CA ILE A 33 -7.47 0.23 3.31
C ILE A 33 -8.28 1.06 2.32
N GLU A 34 -9.58 0.81 2.21
CA GLU A 34 -10.45 1.56 1.29
C GLU A 34 -10.48 3.04 1.62
N LYS A 35 -10.57 3.39 2.90
CA LYS A 35 -10.52 4.79 3.33
C LYS A 35 -9.20 5.45 2.95
N SER A 36 -8.09 4.74 3.12
CA SER A 36 -6.77 5.23 2.75
C SER A 36 -6.67 5.45 1.24
N ILE A 37 -7.21 4.53 0.46
CA ILE A 37 -7.23 4.64 -1.01
C ILE A 37 -8.03 5.87 -1.44
N HIS A 38 -9.19 6.11 -0.83
CA HIS A 38 -9.98 7.31 -1.13
C HIS A 38 -9.20 8.59 -0.85
N ARG A 39 -8.48 8.65 0.27
CA ARG A 39 -7.65 9.82 0.57
C ARG A 39 -6.54 10.01 -0.45
N ILE A 40 -5.94 8.92 -0.92
CA ILE A 40 -4.92 8.99 -1.97
C ILE A 40 -5.51 9.53 -3.27
N GLN A 41 -6.68 9.07 -3.65
CA GLN A 41 -7.37 9.53 -4.87
C GLN A 41 -7.74 11.00 -4.79
N ASP A 42 -8.19 11.46 -3.61
CA ASP A 42 -8.61 12.84 -3.42
C ASP A 42 -7.46 13.82 -3.55
N ASN A 43 -6.30 13.49 -2.98
CA ASN A 43 -5.13 14.37 -3.04
C ASN A 43 -3.84 13.57 -2.84
N PRO A 44 -3.32 12.95 -3.89
CA PRO A 44 -2.12 12.12 -3.77
C PRO A 44 -0.89 12.91 -3.32
N LYS A 45 -0.85 14.21 -3.62
CA LYS A 45 0.33 15.04 -3.30
C LYS A 45 0.40 15.42 -1.82
N GLN A 46 -0.64 15.18 -1.05
CA GLN A 46 -0.58 15.44 0.40
C GLN A 46 0.33 14.45 1.14
N PHE A 47 0.65 13.33 0.53
CA PHE A 47 1.44 12.27 1.18
C PHE A 47 2.92 12.50 0.90
N ALA A 48 3.76 12.19 1.92
CA ALA A 48 5.20 12.41 1.83
C ALA A 48 5.85 11.48 0.81
N CYS A 49 6.80 12.03 0.03
CA CYS A 49 7.67 11.22 -0.81
C CYS A 49 8.70 10.54 0.07
N ILE A 50 8.79 9.23 -0.01
CA ILE A 50 9.77 8.47 0.75
C ILE A 50 11.04 8.24 -0.07
N ARG A 51 10.93 8.24 -1.38
CA ARG A 51 12.07 8.07 -2.29
C ARG A 51 11.65 8.50 -3.69
N LYS A 52 12.37 9.47 -4.28
CA LYS A 52 12.04 9.99 -5.60
C LYS A 52 10.56 10.36 -5.68
N GLN A 53 9.80 9.70 -6.55
CA GLN A 53 8.36 9.96 -6.70
C GLN A 53 7.47 8.98 -5.97
N ILE A 54 8.07 8.11 -5.15
CA ILE A 54 7.30 7.14 -4.37
C ILE A 54 6.75 7.81 -3.12
N ARG A 55 5.46 7.66 -2.92
CA ARG A 55 4.75 8.19 -1.73
C ARG A 55 4.16 7.05 -0.93
N MET A 56 3.90 7.33 0.35
CA MET A 56 3.31 6.34 1.25
C MET A 56 2.17 6.96 2.06
N SER A 57 1.07 6.21 2.17
CA SER A 57 -0.04 6.53 3.06
C SER A 57 -0.06 5.53 4.20
N ILE A 58 -0.14 6.04 5.44
CA ILE A 58 -0.24 5.18 6.63
C ILE A 58 -1.70 4.79 6.83
N VAL A 59 -1.95 3.48 6.97
CA VAL A 59 -3.29 2.96 7.23
C VAL A 59 -3.63 3.19 8.71
N LYS A 60 -4.81 3.73 8.99
CA LYS A 60 -5.24 3.95 10.38
C LYS A 60 -5.58 2.62 11.05
N ARG A 61 -5.27 2.51 12.35
CA ARG A 61 -5.57 1.35 13.21
C ARG A 61 -4.73 0.10 12.91
N PHE A 62 -4.07 0.05 11.78
CA PHE A 62 -3.29 -1.13 11.37
C PHE A 62 -1.88 -0.68 10.99
N PRO A 63 -0.84 -1.43 11.38
CA PRO A 63 0.55 -1.00 11.13
C PRO A 63 1.00 -1.30 9.70
N TYR A 64 0.29 -0.72 8.72
CA TYR A 64 0.55 -0.92 7.30
C TYR A 64 0.74 0.40 6.57
N GLY A 65 1.54 0.38 5.51
CA GLY A 65 1.67 1.49 4.59
C GLY A 65 1.22 1.07 3.19
N ILE A 66 0.55 1.99 2.50
CA ILE A 66 0.19 1.83 1.09
C ILE A 66 1.18 2.66 0.28
N TYR A 67 1.93 2.02 -0.61
CA TYR A 67 2.99 2.65 -1.39
C TYR A 67 2.52 2.85 -2.83
N PHE A 68 2.68 4.07 -3.33
CA PHE A 68 2.17 4.42 -4.65
C PHE A 68 3.04 5.47 -5.34
N TYR A 69 2.85 5.61 -6.65
CA TYR A 69 3.47 6.68 -7.45
C TYR A 69 2.49 7.09 -8.54
N ASN A 70 2.67 8.31 -9.04
CA ASN A 70 1.84 8.83 -10.14
C ASN A 70 2.61 8.77 -11.45
N THR A 71 1.95 8.34 -12.51
CA THR A 71 2.47 8.38 -13.87
C THR A 71 1.34 8.85 -14.77
N ASP A 72 1.55 9.95 -15.51
CA ASP A 72 0.55 10.50 -16.44
C ASP A 72 -0.82 10.65 -15.79
N ASP A 73 -0.85 11.23 -14.59
CA ASP A 73 -2.06 11.44 -13.78
C ASP A 73 -2.75 10.16 -13.34
N ILE A 74 -2.07 9.01 -13.48
CA ILE A 74 -2.57 7.74 -12.97
C ILE A 74 -1.83 7.39 -11.68
N ILE A 75 -2.61 7.08 -10.64
CA ILE A 75 -2.06 6.63 -9.36
C ILE A 75 -1.86 5.12 -9.43
N ASN A 76 -0.63 4.69 -9.16
CA ASN A 76 -0.24 3.28 -9.22
C ASN A 76 0.14 2.80 -7.82
N VAL A 77 -0.69 1.94 -7.23
CA VAL A 77 -0.41 1.30 -5.94
C VAL A 77 0.36 0.00 -6.21
N PHE A 78 1.56 -0.12 -5.65
CA PHE A 78 2.42 -1.27 -5.95
C PHE A 78 2.81 -2.08 -4.72
N ALA A 79 2.52 -1.62 -3.50
CA ALA A 79 2.84 -2.37 -2.29
C ALA A 79 1.91 -1.98 -1.14
N ILE A 80 1.53 -2.98 -0.34
CA ILE A 80 0.80 -2.77 0.91
C ILE A 80 1.55 -3.60 1.95
N PHE A 81 2.41 -2.95 2.74
CA PHE A 81 3.36 -3.63 3.60
C PHE A 81 3.17 -3.31 5.07
N HIS A 82 3.26 -4.34 5.90
CA HIS A 82 3.35 -4.19 7.35
C HIS A 82 4.69 -3.52 7.69
N PHE A 83 4.69 -2.60 8.65
CA PHE A 83 5.89 -1.84 9.00
C PHE A 83 7.01 -2.70 9.60
N SER A 84 6.69 -3.86 10.16
CA SER A 84 7.70 -4.77 10.70
C SER A 84 8.30 -5.71 9.65
N ARG A 85 7.80 -5.67 8.42
CA ARG A 85 8.33 -6.51 7.36
C ARG A 85 9.77 -6.12 7.01
N ASN A 86 10.57 -7.10 6.62
CA ASN A 86 11.98 -6.88 6.29
C ASN A 86 12.13 -5.74 5.28
N PRO A 87 12.85 -4.66 5.65
CA PRO A 87 13.01 -3.51 4.75
C PRO A 87 13.71 -3.85 3.43
N LYS A 88 14.48 -4.94 3.38
CA LYS A 88 15.10 -5.37 2.12
C LYS A 88 14.06 -5.72 1.06
N VAL A 89 12.96 -6.35 1.45
CA VAL A 89 11.90 -6.74 0.51
C VAL A 89 11.30 -5.49 -0.13
N LEU A 90 11.01 -4.48 0.68
CA LEU A 90 10.47 -3.23 0.17
C LEU A 90 11.46 -2.52 -0.74
N ARG A 91 12.74 -2.44 -0.35
CA ARG A 91 13.78 -1.82 -1.18
C ARG A 91 13.91 -2.49 -2.53
N GLU A 92 13.87 -3.82 -2.56
CA GLU A 92 13.94 -4.56 -3.81
C GLU A 92 12.74 -4.26 -4.71
N ARG A 93 11.55 -4.20 -4.12
CA ARG A 93 10.35 -3.86 -4.88
C ARG A 93 10.40 -2.42 -5.40
N LEU A 94 10.90 -1.49 -4.58
CA LEU A 94 11.09 -0.10 -5.01
C LEU A 94 12.06 0.01 -6.19
N LYS A 95 13.16 -0.71 -6.14
CA LYS A 95 14.15 -0.72 -7.24
C LYS A 95 13.53 -1.22 -8.53
N THR A 96 12.78 -2.31 -8.47
CA THR A 96 12.10 -2.89 -9.63
C THR A 96 11.11 -1.88 -10.23
N THR A 97 10.33 -1.23 -9.38
CA THR A 97 9.35 -0.23 -9.80
C THR A 97 10.02 0.95 -10.49
N ILE A 98 11.11 1.46 -9.92
CA ILE A 98 11.84 2.61 -10.48
C ILE A 98 12.50 2.24 -11.81
N LYS A 99 13.07 1.05 -11.91
CA LYS A 99 13.76 0.61 -13.13
C LYS A 99 12.84 0.42 -14.31
N ARG A 100 11.56 0.23 -14.08
CA ARG A 100 10.59 0.04 -15.15
C ARG A 100 10.25 1.32 -15.90
N LYS A 101 10.81 2.40 -15.45
CA LYS A 101 10.69 3.66 -16.17
C LYS A 101 11.86 3.85 -17.11
#